data_9263694c784391b483daa9a4b70c009e
#
_entry.id   9263694c784391b483daa9a4b70c009e
#
_cell.length_a   1.000
_cell.length_b   1.000
_cell.length_c   1.000
_cell.angle_alpha   90.00
_cell.angle_beta   90.00
_cell.angle_gamma   90.00
#
_symmetry.space_group_name_H-M   'P 1'
#
loop_
_entity.id
_entity.type
_entity.pdbx_description
1 polymer ?
#
loop_
_entity_poly.entity_id
_entity_poly.type
_entity_poly.pdbx_seq_one_letter_code
_entity_poly.pdbx_strand_id
1 'polypeptide(L)'
;EATLGYDTAVNVCVEAVRSIRATSRSHDRPAVVQVMGRNSGDIAMKTAMATGAEMVVVPEMDWDVDVLAARLNGLIAKGNTRATLVIGEHCWHKMKEFDWRKFLNDNGKVVYPGEPINAERLASILKRKCGGIEARATVIGYTQRGAQPTAQDSAFAFEAGHLAVQLLNRGI
;
A
#
# COMPACT_ATOMS: atom_id res chain seq x y z
N GLU A 1 13.80 -1.01 13.28
CA GLU A 1 13.10 -0.24 14.30
C GLU A 1 11.74 -0.87 14.56
N ALA A 2 11.39 -1.14 15.83
CA ALA A 2 10.11 -1.74 16.16
C ALA A 2 9.09 -0.64 16.47
N THR A 3 7.95 -0.65 15.80
CA THR A 3 6.83 0.25 16.04
C THR A 3 5.62 -0.57 16.46
N LEU A 4 4.98 -0.19 17.54
CA LEU A 4 3.82 -0.88 18.10
C LEU A 4 2.68 -0.94 17.07
N GLY A 5 2.15 -2.13 16.83
CA GLY A 5 1.10 -2.37 15.85
C GLY A 5 1.58 -2.56 14.41
N TYR A 6 2.87 -2.41 14.14
CA TYR A 6 3.43 -2.56 12.79
C TYR A 6 3.31 -3.99 12.27
N ASP A 7 3.76 -4.96 13.05
CA ASP A 7 3.71 -6.38 12.66
C ASP A 7 2.27 -6.83 12.43
N THR A 8 1.35 -6.42 13.30
CA THR A 8 -0.09 -6.67 13.14
C THR A 8 -0.62 -6.09 11.84
N ALA A 9 -0.30 -4.82 11.54
CA ALA A 9 -0.76 -4.15 10.33
C ALA A 9 -0.24 -4.85 9.05
N VAL A 10 1.03 -5.26 9.05
CA VAL A 10 1.62 -6.02 7.93
C VAL A 10 0.89 -7.36 7.76
N ASN A 11 0.64 -8.11 8.83
CA ASN A 11 -0.07 -9.39 8.76
C ASN A 11 -1.48 -9.24 8.19
N VAL A 12 -2.23 -8.22 8.62
CA VAL A 12 -3.56 -7.92 8.04
C VAL A 12 -3.48 -7.65 6.55
N CYS A 13 -2.52 -6.83 6.13
CA CYS A 13 -2.31 -6.54 4.71
C CYS A 13 -1.94 -7.79 3.91
N VAL A 14 -1.08 -8.64 4.45
CA VAL A 14 -0.68 -9.90 3.83
C VAL A 14 -1.90 -10.82 3.61
N GLU A 15 -2.74 -11.01 4.63
CA GLU A 15 -3.95 -11.81 4.52
C GLU A 15 -4.95 -11.23 3.51
N ALA A 16 -5.16 -9.91 3.53
CA ALA A 16 -6.02 -9.24 2.57
C ALA A 16 -5.51 -9.42 1.13
N VAL A 17 -4.21 -9.21 0.89
CA VAL A 17 -3.62 -9.37 -0.45
C VAL A 17 -3.69 -10.83 -0.90
N ARG A 18 -3.47 -11.82 -0.03
CA ARG A 18 -3.64 -13.24 -0.36
C ARG A 18 -5.08 -13.55 -0.81
N SER A 19 -6.07 -13.04 -0.09
CA SER A 19 -7.48 -13.18 -0.44
C SER A 19 -7.82 -12.52 -1.78
N ILE A 20 -7.30 -11.31 -2.03
CA ILE A 20 -7.46 -10.61 -3.31
C ILE A 20 -6.79 -11.38 -4.45
N ARG A 21 -5.59 -11.92 -4.25
CA ARG A 21 -4.90 -12.74 -5.25
C ARG A 21 -5.66 -14.02 -5.57
N ALA A 22 -6.29 -14.66 -4.58
CA ALA A 22 -7.15 -15.81 -4.82
C ALA A 22 -8.35 -15.45 -5.71
N THR A 23 -9.02 -14.33 -5.44
CA THR A 23 -10.11 -13.81 -6.27
C THR A 23 -9.63 -13.39 -7.67
N SER A 24 -8.46 -12.75 -7.77
CA SER A 24 -7.86 -12.37 -9.05
C SER A 24 -7.58 -13.58 -9.94
N ARG A 25 -7.24 -14.72 -9.35
CA ARG A 25 -7.04 -15.99 -10.09
C ARG A 25 -8.32 -16.52 -10.70
N SER A 26 -9.45 -16.42 -10.01
CA SER A 26 -10.74 -16.90 -10.52
C SER A 26 -11.32 -16.00 -11.62
N HIS A 27 -10.95 -14.72 -11.64
CA HIS A 27 -11.46 -13.75 -12.61
C HIS A 27 -10.45 -13.34 -13.69
N ASP A 28 -9.24 -13.85 -13.60
CA ASP A 28 -8.13 -13.57 -14.53
C ASP A 28 -7.85 -12.06 -14.70
N ARG A 29 -7.72 -11.34 -13.58
CA ARG A 29 -7.60 -9.87 -13.56
C ARG A 29 -6.42 -9.39 -12.70
N PRO A 30 -5.72 -8.32 -13.12
CA PRO A 30 -4.76 -7.66 -12.25
C PRO A 30 -5.43 -6.99 -11.06
N ALA A 31 -4.72 -6.93 -9.94
CA ALA A 31 -5.16 -6.23 -8.73
C ALA A 31 -4.24 -5.07 -8.39
N VAL A 32 -4.83 -3.93 -8.01
CA VAL A 32 -4.14 -2.78 -7.42
C VAL A 32 -4.60 -2.68 -5.98
N VAL A 33 -3.70 -2.91 -5.02
CA VAL A 33 -4.05 -2.92 -3.59
C VAL A 33 -3.35 -1.76 -2.90
N GLN A 34 -4.14 -0.85 -2.35
CA GLN A 34 -3.62 0.28 -1.58
C GLN A 34 -3.62 -0.06 -0.09
N VAL A 35 -2.47 0.15 0.53
CA VAL A 35 -2.25 -0.01 1.97
C VAL A 35 -1.94 1.33 2.62
N MET A 36 -2.20 1.44 3.91
CA MET A 36 -1.80 2.59 4.70
C MET A 36 -0.28 2.58 4.95
N GLY A 37 0.25 3.67 5.43
CA GLY A 37 1.68 3.84 5.76
C GLY A 37 2.07 5.31 5.76
N ARG A 38 1.13 6.19 5.39
CA ARG A 38 1.33 7.64 5.27
C ARG A 38 2.51 7.94 4.33
N ASN A 39 3.64 8.39 4.88
CA ASN A 39 4.84 8.75 4.12
C ASN A 39 5.90 7.63 4.13
N SER A 40 5.58 6.45 4.65
CA SER A 40 6.45 5.28 4.68
C SER A 40 5.88 4.14 3.84
N GLY A 41 6.72 3.57 3.00
CA GLY A 41 6.41 2.42 2.16
C GLY A 41 6.69 1.07 2.83
N ASP A 42 7.11 1.03 4.10
CA ASP A 42 7.50 -0.21 4.77
C ASP A 42 6.39 -1.28 4.75
N ILE A 43 5.16 -0.89 5.08
CA ILE A 43 4.03 -1.82 5.06
C ILE A 43 3.77 -2.32 3.63
N ALA A 44 3.79 -1.42 2.64
CA ALA A 44 3.60 -1.80 1.24
C ALA A 44 4.70 -2.76 0.77
N MET A 45 5.96 -2.46 1.08
CA MET A 45 7.11 -3.27 0.72
C MET A 45 7.06 -4.66 1.37
N LYS A 46 6.86 -4.72 2.68
CA LYS A 46 6.76 -5.99 3.43
C LYS A 46 5.59 -6.84 2.94
N THR A 47 4.44 -6.20 2.71
CA THR A 47 3.26 -6.88 2.16
C THR A 47 3.53 -7.45 0.78
N ALA A 48 4.14 -6.66 -0.11
CA ALA A 48 4.49 -7.11 -1.46
C ALA A 48 5.46 -8.30 -1.43
N MET A 49 6.51 -8.22 -0.62
CA MET A 49 7.49 -9.30 -0.46
C MET A 49 6.85 -10.57 0.10
N ALA A 50 6.05 -10.48 1.16
CA ALA A 50 5.43 -11.63 1.82
C ALA A 50 4.35 -12.31 0.98
N THR A 51 3.76 -11.59 0.03
CA THR A 51 2.71 -12.11 -0.86
C THR A 51 3.19 -12.47 -2.26
N GLY A 52 4.43 -12.14 -2.59
CA GLY A 52 4.98 -12.28 -3.93
C GLY A 52 4.26 -11.40 -4.96
N ALA A 53 3.85 -10.19 -4.57
CA ALA A 53 3.28 -9.24 -5.50
C ALA A 53 4.31 -8.84 -6.57
N GLU A 54 3.86 -8.73 -7.80
CA GLU A 54 4.74 -8.52 -8.96
C GLU A 54 5.27 -7.09 -9.06
N MET A 55 4.58 -6.15 -8.40
CA MET A 55 4.93 -4.73 -8.41
C MET A 55 4.62 -4.10 -7.03
N VAL A 56 5.42 -3.11 -6.66
CA VAL A 56 5.19 -2.29 -5.48
C VAL A 56 5.52 -0.83 -5.80
N VAL A 57 4.74 0.09 -5.24
CA VAL A 57 5.00 1.53 -5.29
C VAL A 57 5.00 2.08 -3.87
N VAL A 58 6.05 2.79 -3.54
CA VAL A 58 6.30 3.36 -2.20
C VAL A 58 6.50 4.88 -2.27
N PRO A 59 6.11 5.63 -1.22
CA PRO A 59 6.18 7.09 -1.24
C PRO A 59 7.60 7.66 -1.23
N GLU A 60 8.61 6.85 -0.94
CA GLU A 60 10.02 7.25 -0.93
C GLU A 60 10.63 7.36 -2.33
N MET A 61 10.01 6.75 -3.33
CA MET A 61 10.57 6.66 -4.68
C MET A 61 9.68 7.39 -5.69
N ASP A 62 10.33 8.12 -6.60
CA ASP A 62 9.65 8.61 -7.79
C ASP A 62 9.21 7.44 -8.67
N TRP A 63 8.04 7.53 -9.24
CA TRP A 63 7.48 6.49 -10.10
C TRP A 63 6.75 7.05 -11.30
N ASP A 64 6.60 6.22 -12.32
CA ASP A 64 6.02 6.58 -13.60
C ASP A 64 4.95 5.56 -13.97
N VAL A 65 3.78 6.03 -14.30
CA VAL A 65 2.65 5.18 -14.68
C VAL A 65 2.90 4.42 -16.00
N ASP A 66 3.70 4.99 -16.89
CA ASP A 66 4.05 4.32 -18.15
C ASP A 66 5.01 3.15 -17.91
N VAL A 67 5.93 3.30 -16.95
CA VAL A 67 6.80 2.19 -16.51
C VAL A 67 5.98 1.07 -15.87
N LEU A 68 5.00 1.40 -15.04
CA LEU A 68 4.09 0.40 -14.45
C LEU A 68 3.25 -0.30 -15.52
N ALA A 69 2.72 0.45 -16.49
CA ALA A 69 1.94 -0.11 -17.59
C ALA A 69 2.79 -1.02 -18.48
N ALA A 70 4.01 -0.61 -18.81
CA ALA A 70 4.95 -1.42 -19.59
C ALA A 70 5.29 -2.73 -18.83
N ARG A 71 5.52 -2.66 -17.51
CA ARG A 71 5.76 -3.85 -16.67
C ARG A 71 4.56 -4.78 -16.68
N LEU A 72 3.35 -4.24 -16.49
CA LEU A 72 2.12 -5.02 -16.50
C LEU A 72 1.90 -5.70 -17.87
N ASN A 73 2.09 -4.97 -18.98
CA ASN A 73 2.01 -5.53 -20.33
C ASN A 73 3.04 -6.65 -20.55
N GLY A 74 4.25 -6.49 -20.02
CA GLY A 74 5.28 -7.53 -20.09
C GLY A 74 4.91 -8.79 -19.30
N LEU A 75 4.19 -8.66 -18.18
CA LEU A 75 3.68 -9.77 -17.39
C LEU A 75 2.53 -10.47 -18.14
N ILE A 76 1.60 -9.70 -18.70
CA ILE A 76 0.49 -10.22 -19.51
C ILE A 76 1.01 -11.00 -20.72
N ALA A 77 1.97 -10.46 -21.43
CA ALA A 77 2.58 -11.13 -22.59
C ALA A 77 3.25 -12.48 -22.22
N LYS A 78 3.67 -12.64 -20.96
CA LYS A 78 4.20 -13.90 -20.41
C LYS A 78 3.13 -14.80 -19.82
N GLY A 79 1.86 -14.49 -20.00
CA GLY A 79 0.72 -15.27 -19.51
C GLY A 79 0.32 -14.96 -18.05
N ASN A 80 0.94 -13.96 -17.40
CA ASN A 80 0.51 -13.52 -16.06
C ASN A 80 -0.45 -12.33 -16.17
N THR A 81 -1.73 -12.62 -16.36
CA THR A 81 -2.83 -11.66 -16.43
C THR A 81 -3.32 -11.22 -15.04
N ARG A 82 -2.83 -11.87 -13.96
CA ARG A 82 -3.28 -11.76 -12.57
C ARG A 82 -2.27 -11.06 -11.67
N ALA A 83 -1.43 -10.23 -12.26
CA ALA A 83 -0.40 -9.51 -11.53
C ALA A 83 -1.02 -8.63 -10.44
N THR A 84 -0.33 -8.55 -9.30
CA THR A 84 -0.72 -7.71 -8.17
C THR A 84 0.27 -6.56 -8.03
N LEU A 85 -0.27 -5.35 -7.95
CA LEU A 85 0.45 -4.14 -7.58
C LEU A 85 0.03 -3.73 -6.16
N VAL A 86 0.97 -3.68 -5.24
CA VAL A 86 0.76 -3.07 -3.92
C VAL A 86 1.26 -1.64 -3.95
N ILE A 87 0.44 -0.70 -3.47
CA ILE A 87 0.79 0.72 -3.44
C ILE A 87 0.55 1.30 -2.06
N GLY A 88 1.52 2.03 -1.53
CA GLY A 88 1.35 2.82 -0.31
C GLY A 88 0.44 4.03 -0.54
N GLU A 89 -0.30 4.43 0.48
CA GLU A 89 -0.98 5.73 0.44
C GLU A 89 0.06 6.85 0.31
N HIS A 90 -0.34 8.03 -0.19
CA HIS A 90 0.54 9.18 -0.41
C HIS A 90 1.66 8.99 -1.46
N CYS A 91 1.67 7.90 -2.23
CA CYS A 91 2.63 7.74 -3.34
C CYS A 91 2.41 8.74 -4.49
N TRP A 92 1.24 9.33 -4.55
CA TRP A 92 0.77 10.10 -5.70
C TRP A 92 1.60 11.34 -6.00
N HIS A 93 2.12 12.01 -4.97
CA HIS A 93 2.99 13.18 -5.12
C HIS A 93 4.38 12.84 -5.70
N LYS A 94 4.73 11.56 -5.76
CA LYS A 94 5.96 11.04 -6.36
C LYS A 94 5.75 10.52 -7.78
N MET A 95 4.53 10.57 -8.29
CA MET A 95 4.26 10.24 -9.69
C MET A 95 4.87 11.29 -10.60
N LYS A 96 5.69 10.87 -11.56
CA LYS A 96 6.51 11.74 -12.42
C LYS A 96 5.74 12.83 -13.17
N GLU A 97 4.51 12.55 -13.57
CA GLU A 97 3.64 13.48 -14.31
C GLU A 97 2.67 14.26 -13.41
N PHE A 98 2.75 14.05 -12.10
CA PHE A 98 1.84 14.65 -11.15
C PHE A 98 2.40 15.96 -10.60
N ASP A 99 1.90 17.09 -11.07
CA ASP A 99 2.24 18.40 -10.52
C ASP A 99 1.37 18.71 -9.29
N TRP A 100 1.83 18.26 -8.12
CA TRP A 100 1.17 18.47 -6.84
C TRP A 100 1.01 19.96 -6.47
N ARG A 101 1.86 20.87 -7.05
CA ARG A 101 1.82 22.30 -6.78
C ARG A 101 0.54 22.95 -7.25
N LYS A 102 -0.11 22.40 -8.27
CA LYS A 102 -1.43 22.84 -8.75
C LYS A 102 -2.57 22.55 -7.76
N PHE A 103 -2.29 21.81 -6.72
CA PHE A 103 -3.26 21.35 -5.74
C PHE A 103 -2.98 21.83 -4.32
N LEU A 104 -2.23 22.93 -4.18
CA LEU A 104 -2.04 23.60 -2.90
C LEU A 104 -3.13 24.66 -2.68
N ASN A 105 -3.70 24.68 -1.48
CA ASN A 105 -4.49 25.83 -1.03
C ASN A 105 -3.58 26.99 -0.56
N ASP A 106 -4.18 28.13 -0.21
CA ASP A 106 -3.48 29.32 0.25
C ASP A 106 -2.62 29.10 1.51
N ASN A 107 -2.87 28.02 2.25
CA ASN A 107 -2.10 27.61 3.42
C ASN A 107 -1.02 26.56 3.11
N GLY A 108 -0.72 26.29 1.84
CA GLY A 108 0.25 25.30 1.41
C GLY A 108 -0.16 23.84 1.67
N LYS A 109 -1.43 23.59 2.00
CA LYS A 109 -1.95 22.24 2.17
C LYS A 109 -2.44 21.70 0.83
N VAL A 110 -2.06 20.46 0.51
CA VAL A 110 -2.51 19.80 -0.71
C VAL A 110 -4.02 19.60 -0.66
N VAL A 111 -4.72 20.21 -1.59
CA VAL A 111 -6.16 20.05 -1.83
C VAL A 111 -6.33 19.49 -3.22
N TYR A 112 -6.90 18.31 -3.32
CA TYR A 112 -7.19 17.70 -4.62
C TYR A 112 -8.52 18.23 -5.15
N PRO A 113 -8.55 18.96 -6.28
CA PRO A 113 -9.81 19.30 -6.92
C PRO A 113 -10.36 18.04 -7.61
N GLY A 114 -11.45 17.54 -7.12
CA GLY A 114 -12.09 16.32 -7.59
C GLY A 114 -11.70 15.09 -6.78
N GLU A 115 -11.96 13.90 -7.31
CA GLU A 115 -11.63 12.64 -6.65
C GLU A 115 -10.12 12.52 -6.40
N PRO A 116 -9.71 12.18 -5.18
CA PRO A 116 -8.30 11.96 -4.90
C PRO A 116 -7.75 10.88 -5.81
N ILE A 117 -6.52 11.05 -6.28
CA ILE A 117 -5.82 9.98 -6.98
C ILE A 117 -5.64 8.85 -5.98
N ASN A 118 -6.27 7.72 -6.25
CA ASN A 118 -6.28 6.53 -5.42
C ASN A 118 -6.04 5.28 -6.27
N ALA A 119 -6.02 4.11 -5.66
CA ALA A 119 -5.85 2.84 -6.35
C ALA A 119 -6.87 2.63 -7.48
N GLU A 120 -8.10 3.11 -7.34
CA GLU A 120 -9.16 2.98 -8.35
C GLU A 120 -8.83 3.78 -9.61
N ARG A 121 -8.35 5.02 -9.42
CA ARG A 121 -7.91 5.83 -10.56
C ARG A 121 -6.69 5.22 -11.25
N LEU A 122 -5.74 4.69 -10.48
CA LEU A 122 -4.59 3.97 -11.06
C LEU A 122 -5.04 2.74 -11.85
N ALA A 123 -5.94 1.92 -11.33
CA ALA A 123 -6.51 0.78 -12.03
C ALA A 123 -7.18 1.21 -13.36
N SER A 124 -7.93 2.33 -13.34
CA SER A 124 -8.55 2.90 -14.54
C SER A 124 -7.52 3.38 -15.57
N ILE A 125 -6.41 3.96 -15.13
CA ILE A 125 -5.32 4.39 -16.02
C ILE A 125 -4.63 3.15 -16.63
N LEU A 126 -4.30 2.15 -15.81
CA LEU A 126 -3.70 0.90 -16.27
C LEU A 126 -4.60 0.17 -17.27
N LYS A 127 -5.91 0.14 -17.03
CA LYS A 127 -6.87 -0.41 -18.00
C LYS A 127 -6.73 0.24 -19.37
N ARG A 128 -6.64 1.57 -19.46
CA ARG A 128 -6.48 2.28 -20.73
C ARG A 128 -5.14 2.03 -21.40
N LYS A 129 -4.06 1.96 -20.61
CA LYS A 129 -2.69 1.79 -21.13
C LYS A 129 -2.34 0.32 -21.46
N CYS A 130 -3.09 -0.63 -20.93
CA CYS A 130 -2.83 -2.08 -21.08
C CYS A 130 -3.91 -2.81 -21.91
N GLY A 131 -4.34 -2.21 -22.99
CA GLY A 131 -5.23 -2.88 -23.96
C GLY A 131 -6.63 -3.21 -23.44
N GLY A 132 -7.11 -2.50 -22.41
CA GLY A 132 -8.44 -2.70 -21.84
C GLY A 132 -8.52 -3.77 -20.76
N ILE A 133 -7.41 -4.37 -20.33
CA ILE A 133 -7.43 -5.35 -19.24
C ILE A 133 -8.08 -4.74 -17.99
N GLU A 134 -9.02 -5.46 -17.41
CA GLU A 134 -9.82 -4.94 -16.31
C GLU A 134 -9.09 -5.10 -14.96
N ALA A 135 -8.17 -4.19 -14.64
CA ALA A 135 -7.56 -4.13 -13.33
C ALA A 135 -8.60 -3.72 -12.26
N ARG A 136 -8.56 -4.37 -11.11
CA ARG A 136 -9.42 -4.05 -9.96
C ARG A 136 -8.62 -3.45 -8.83
N ALA A 137 -9.16 -2.40 -8.24
CA ALA A 137 -8.58 -1.75 -7.09
C ALA A 137 -9.24 -2.21 -5.79
N THR A 138 -8.46 -2.23 -4.73
CA THR A 138 -8.92 -2.43 -3.36
C THR A 138 -8.12 -1.52 -2.43
N VAL A 139 -8.82 -0.73 -1.63
CA VAL A 139 -8.21 0.08 -0.56
C VAL A 139 -8.48 -0.64 0.76
N ILE A 140 -7.44 -1.12 1.43
CA ILE A 140 -7.59 -1.83 2.71
C ILE A 140 -8.04 -0.87 3.81
N GLY A 141 -7.47 0.34 3.83
CA GLY A 141 -7.93 1.41 4.75
C GLY A 141 -7.85 1.00 6.22
N TYR A 142 -8.85 1.41 7.00
CA TYR A 142 -8.86 1.20 8.45
C TYR A 142 -8.92 -0.26 8.90
N THR A 143 -9.35 -1.19 8.06
CA THR A 143 -9.32 -2.63 8.40
C THR A 143 -7.91 -3.10 8.71
N GLN A 144 -6.88 -2.45 8.15
CA GLN A 144 -5.47 -2.70 8.45
C GLN A 144 -5.13 -2.55 9.94
N ARG A 145 -5.89 -1.72 10.68
CA ARG A 145 -5.67 -1.43 12.10
C ARG A 145 -6.60 -2.20 13.03
N GLY A 146 -7.51 -3.00 12.50
CA GLY A 146 -8.63 -3.58 13.22
C GLY A 146 -8.41 -5.00 13.75
N ALA A 147 -7.21 -5.57 13.61
CA ALA A 147 -6.95 -6.93 14.04
C ALA A 147 -6.48 -7.04 15.50
N GLN A 148 -6.59 -8.23 16.05
CA GLN A 148 -5.93 -8.58 17.31
C GLN A 148 -4.41 -8.49 17.12
N PRO A 149 -3.68 -7.97 18.12
CA PRO A 149 -2.23 -7.83 18.01
C PRO A 149 -1.55 -9.20 17.86
N THR A 150 -0.50 -9.24 17.04
CA THR A 150 0.35 -10.42 16.94
C THR A 150 1.10 -10.67 18.27
N ALA A 151 1.66 -11.86 18.42
CA ALA A 151 2.51 -12.18 19.57
C ALA A 151 3.69 -11.19 19.69
N GLN A 152 4.27 -10.76 18.58
CA GLN A 152 5.36 -9.78 18.56
C GLN A 152 4.92 -8.42 19.09
N ASP A 153 3.80 -7.87 18.60
CA ASP A 153 3.28 -6.60 19.09
C ASP A 153 2.82 -6.68 20.55
N SER A 154 2.21 -7.81 20.95
CA SER A 154 1.78 -8.05 22.33
C SER A 154 2.97 -8.10 23.30
N ALA A 155 4.03 -8.82 22.96
CA ALA A 155 5.24 -8.91 23.77
C ALA A 155 5.93 -7.54 23.89
N PHE A 156 6.05 -6.83 22.77
CA PHE A 156 6.64 -5.49 22.76
C PHE A 156 5.84 -4.50 23.61
N ALA A 157 4.51 -4.53 23.55
CA ALA A 157 3.65 -3.69 24.38
C ALA A 157 3.80 -4.00 25.87
N PHE A 158 3.90 -5.28 26.24
CA PHE A 158 4.14 -5.71 27.62
C PHE A 158 5.49 -5.21 28.14
N GLU A 159 6.56 -5.41 27.39
CA GLU A 159 7.91 -4.96 27.74
C GLU A 159 7.99 -3.44 27.91
N ALA A 160 7.38 -2.69 26.97
CA ALA A 160 7.31 -1.23 27.03
C ALA A 160 6.56 -0.75 28.28
N GLY A 161 5.42 -1.36 28.61
CA GLY A 161 4.64 -1.03 29.81
C GLY A 161 5.40 -1.37 31.09
N HIS A 162 6.06 -2.52 31.13
CA HIS A 162 6.89 -2.92 32.27
C HIS A 162 8.03 -1.92 32.53
N LEU A 163 8.75 -1.55 31.48
CA LEU A 163 9.83 -0.56 31.54
C LEU A 163 9.31 0.81 32.03
N ALA A 164 8.17 1.26 31.51
CA ALA A 164 7.57 2.53 31.92
C ALA A 164 7.29 2.56 33.44
N VAL A 165 6.72 1.49 33.99
CA VAL A 165 6.48 1.39 35.45
C VAL A 165 7.79 1.37 36.26
N GLN A 166 8.82 0.69 35.75
CA GLN A 166 10.13 0.71 36.41
C GLN A 166 10.75 2.11 36.44
N LEU A 167 10.64 2.87 35.36
CA LEU A 167 11.17 4.25 35.26
C LEU A 167 10.41 5.18 36.24
N LEU A 168 9.09 5.10 36.24
CA LEU A 168 8.25 5.86 37.17
C LEU A 168 8.63 5.58 38.66
N ASN A 169 8.86 4.32 39.00
CA ASN A 169 9.28 3.95 40.36
C ASN A 169 10.68 4.48 40.74
N ARG A 170 11.49 4.84 39.75
CA ARG A 170 12.81 5.48 39.95
C ARG A 170 12.75 7.02 39.91
N GLY A 171 11.58 7.60 39.72
CA GLY A 171 11.39 9.05 39.61
C GLY A 171 11.84 9.65 38.27
N ILE A 172 11.89 8.83 37.25
CA ILE A 172 12.26 9.22 35.85
C ILE A 172 11.01 9.40 35.02
#